data_c29afe705b58fc28de4eaf26cade7f3d
#
_entry.id   c29afe705b58fc28de4eaf26cade7f3d
#
_cell.length_a   1.000
_cell.length_b   1.000
_cell.length_c   1.000
_cell.angle_alpha   90.00
_cell.angle_beta   90.00
_cell.angle_gamma   90.00
#
_symmetry.space_group_name_H-M   'P 1'
#
loop_
_entity.id
_entity.type
_entity.pdbx_description
1 polymer ?
#
loop_
_entity_poly.entity_id
_entity_poly.type
_entity_poly.pdbx_seq_one_letter_code
_entity_poly.pdbx_strand_id
1 'polypeptide(L)'
;KYTNSMVKDIISLARPQQWLKNVFIFLPIFFSRKLGDGACLSSALIAFVIYCLVAGSIYCLNDICDRESDRLHPTKCRRPIASGIVSVGAGYGIMALLLVLAIALTFVYDSTVRHVLLINVGIYFILNIAYCFWLKHIALVDVFVISIGFVLRVLAGGVVTGIWISPWIILMTFLLALFLSFAKRRDDVLIYERTGDKMRLNIARYNLEFINICLLYTSPS
;
A
#
# COMPACT_ATOMS: atom_id res chain seq x y z
N LYS A 1 1.85 -23.34 23.10
CA LYS A 1 0.61 -22.67 22.59
C LYS A 1 0.74 -21.14 22.54
N TYR A 2 1.38 -20.47 23.53
CA TYR A 2 1.54 -19.01 23.57
C TYR A 2 2.41 -18.44 22.43
N THR A 3 3.50 -19.12 22.07
CA THR A 3 4.42 -18.68 21.01
C THR A 3 3.76 -18.63 19.63
N ASN A 4 2.90 -19.61 19.31
CA ASN A 4 2.16 -19.67 18.05
C ASN A 4 1.09 -18.57 17.92
N SER A 5 0.53 -18.11 19.05
CA SER A 5 -0.41 -16.99 19.06
C SER A 5 0.31 -15.67 18.77
N MET A 6 1.42 -15.42 19.46
CA MET A 6 2.21 -14.19 19.30
C MET A 6 2.78 -14.03 17.88
N VAL A 7 3.25 -15.10 17.25
CA VAL A 7 3.71 -15.09 15.86
C VAL A 7 2.56 -14.73 14.88
N LYS A 8 1.37 -15.29 15.11
CA LYS A 8 0.19 -14.96 14.30
C LYS A 8 -0.19 -13.47 14.44
N ASP A 9 -0.09 -12.92 15.63
CA ASP A 9 -0.42 -11.52 15.91
C ASP A 9 0.60 -10.59 15.25
N ILE A 10 1.89 -10.92 15.26
CA ILE A 10 2.94 -10.18 14.54
C ILE A 10 2.73 -10.25 13.01
N ILE A 11 2.43 -11.42 12.46
CA ILE A 11 2.12 -11.58 11.04
C ILE A 11 0.87 -10.80 10.67
N SER A 12 -0.12 -10.76 11.55
CA SER A 12 -1.35 -9.98 11.36
C SER A 12 -1.09 -8.48 11.24
N LEU A 13 -0.08 -7.94 11.96
CA LEU A 13 0.36 -6.54 11.82
C LEU A 13 0.90 -6.23 10.43
N ALA A 14 1.68 -7.14 9.84
CA ALA A 14 2.23 -6.97 8.49
C ALA A 14 1.17 -7.05 7.40
N ARG A 15 -0.08 -7.45 7.73
CA ARG A 15 -1.25 -7.55 6.84
C ARG A 15 -0.95 -8.23 5.50
N PRO A 16 -0.61 -9.55 5.47
CA PRO A 16 -0.27 -10.25 4.23
C PRO A 16 -1.33 -10.14 3.13
N GLN A 17 -2.60 -10.00 3.50
CA GLN A 17 -3.72 -9.79 2.57
C GLN A 17 -3.55 -8.55 1.70
N GLN A 18 -2.81 -7.53 2.17
CA GLN A 18 -2.53 -6.31 1.42
C GLN A 18 -1.33 -6.42 0.49
N TRP A 19 -0.54 -7.50 0.61
CA TRP A 19 0.63 -7.74 -0.24
C TRP A 19 0.26 -7.99 -1.70
N LEU A 20 -0.97 -8.43 -1.96
CA LEU A 20 -1.50 -8.58 -3.32
C LEU A 20 -1.35 -7.31 -4.16
N LYS A 21 -1.42 -6.13 -3.54
CA LYS A 21 -1.20 -4.85 -4.24
C LYS A 21 0.23 -4.71 -4.79
N ASN A 22 1.20 -5.41 -4.21
CA ASN A 22 2.58 -5.36 -4.65
C ASN A 22 2.83 -6.21 -5.92
N VAL A 23 1.86 -7.03 -6.34
CA VAL A 23 1.92 -7.79 -7.61
C VAL A 23 2.09 -6.87 -8.82
N PHE A 24 1.71 -5.60 -8.71
CA PHE A 24 1.95 -4.60 -9.76
C PHE A 24 3.43 -4.40 -10.11
N ILE A 25 4.37 -4.83 -9.25
CA ILE A 25 5.82 -4.87 -9.54
C ILE A 25 6.14 -5.79 -10.72
N PHE A 26 5.32 -6.81 -10.97
CA PHE A 26 5.52 -7.77 -12.07
C PHE A 26 4.97 -7.29 -13.43
N LEU A 27 4.22 -6.18 -13.49
CA LEU A 27 3.66 -5.69 -14.75
C LEU A 27 4.71 -5.45 -15.84
N PRO A 28 5.89 -4.84 -15.57
CA PRO A 28 6.91 -4.67 -16.60
C PRO A 28 7.36 -5.99 -17.23
N ILE A 29 7.57 -7.03 -16.41
CA ILE A 29 7.96 -8.37 -16.90
C ILE A 29 6.85 -9.00 -17.73
N PHE A 30 5.62 -8.87 -17.28
CA PHE A 30 4.44 -9.42 -17.96
C PHE A 30 4.30 -8.82 -19.36
N PHE A 31 4.31 -7.48 -19.48
CA PHE A 31 4.13 -6.80 -20.77
C PHE A 31 5.35 -6.91 -21.69
N SER A 32 6.57 -7.08 -21.14
CA SER A 32 7.77 -7.34 -21.94
C SER A 32 7.94 -8.79 -22.38
N ARG A 33 7.02 -9.69 -21.99
CA ARG A 33 7.06 -11.14 -22.25
C ARG A 33 8.32 -11.83 -21.69
N LYS A 34 8.92 -11.27 -20.65
CA LYS A 34 10.13 -11.80 -19.99
C LYS A 34 9.83 -12.64 -18.75
N LEU A 35 8.61 -13.18 -18.63
CA LEU A 35 8.24 -14.07 -17.50
C LEU A 35 9.08 -15.35 -17.43
N GLY A 36 9.61 -15.82 -18.57
CA GLY A 36 10.51 -16.98 -18.64
C GLY A 36 11.98 -16.67 -18.29
N ASP A 37 12.34 -15.39 -18.15
CA ASP A 37 13.68 -14.98 -17.74
C ASP A 37 13.82 -15.06 -16.22
N GLY A 38 14.55 -16.09 -15.75
CA GLY A 38 14.77 -16.34 -14.32
C GLY A 38 15.48 -15.20 -13.60
N ALA A 39 16.36 -14.46 -14.28
CA ALA A 39 17.07 -13.31 -13.69
C ALA A 39 16.12 -12.13 -13.48
N CYS A 40 15.28 -11.79 -14.47
CA CYS A 40 14.26 -10.77 -14.33
C CYS A 40 13.23 -11.14 -13.26
N LEU A 41 12.77 -12.39 -13.25
CA LEU A 41 11.79 -12.87 -12.29
C LEU A 41 12.32 -12.85 -10.85
N SER A 42 13.55 -13.31 -10.61
CA SER A 42 14.17 -13.27 -9.28
C SER A 42 14.37 -11.84 -8.78
N SER A 43 14.83 -10.92 -9.63
CA SER A 43 14.94 -9.51 -9.30
C SER A 43 13.60 -8.90 -8.89
N ALA A 44 12.55 -9.14 -9.67
CA ALA A 44 11.21 -8.65 -9.32
C ALA A 44 10.64 -9.28 -8.03
N LEU A 45 10.93 -10.56 -7.76
CA LEU A 45 10.53 -11.22 -6.51
C LEU A 45 11.20 -10.58 -5.29
N ILE A 46 12.48 -10.25 -5.37
CA ILE A 46 13.19 -9.55 -4.29
C ILE A 46 12.56 -8.16 -4.07
N ALA A 47 12.32 -7.39 -5.15
CA ALA A 47 11.62 -6.09 -5.03
C ALA A 47 10.21 -6.23 -4.46
N PHE A 48 9.47 -7.27 -4.83
CA PHE A 48 8.17 -7.58 -4.23
C PHE A 48 8.28 -7.77 -2.71
N VAL A 49 9.26 -8.56 -2.24
CA VAL A 49 9.49 -8.77 -0.80
C VAL A 49 9.86 -7.46 -0.12
N ILE A 50 10.75 -6.64 -0.72
CA ILE A 50 11.10 -5.31 -0.19
C ILE A 50 9.84 -4.47 0.00
N TYR A 51 8.97 -4.39 -1.00
CA TYR A 51 7.72 -3.64 -0.90
C TYR A 51 6.73 -4.22 0.11
N CYS A 52 6.71 -5.54 0.30
CA CYS A 52 5.90 -6.17 1.35
C CYS A 52 6.39 -5.79 2.75
N LEU A 53 7.69 -5.76 2.97
CA LEU A 53 8.30 -5.33 4.25
C LEU A 53 8.02 -3.85 4.52
N VAL A 54 8.24 -2.97 3.53
CA VAL A 54 7.96 -1.54 3.66
C VAL A 54 6.47 -1.28 3.89
N ALA A 55 5.58 -1.94 3.16
CA ALA A 55 4.14 -1.82 3.38
C ALA A 55 3.75 -2.32 4.79
N GLY A 56 4.33 -3.42 5.25
CA GLY A 56 4.14 -3.93 6.61
C GLY A 56 4.55 -2.91 7.67
N SER A 57 5.69 -2.24 7.49
CA SER A 57 6.17 -1.19 8.40
C SER A 57 5.18 0.00 8.46
N ILE A 58 4.65 0.41 7.30
CA ILE A 58 3.65 1.48 7.20
C ILE A 58 2.34 1.07 7.91
N TYR A 59 1.91 -0.19 7.79
CA TYR A 59 0.73 -0.67 8.51
C TYR A 59 0.93 -0.69 10.03
N CYS A 60 2.13 -1.04 10.51
CA CYS A 60 2.45 -0.91 11.94
C CYS A 60 2.30 0.54 12.41
N LEU A 61 2.86 1.50 11.67
CA LEU A 61 2.72 2.93 11.98
C LEU A 61 1.25 3.36 11.98
N ASN A 62 0.49 2.97 10.95
CA ASN A 62 -0.93 3.32 10.87
C ASN A 62 -1.74 2.76 12.06
N ASP A 63 -1.49 1.52 12.47
CA ASP A 63 -2.17 0.91 13.61
C ASP A 63 -1.78 1.56 14.94
N ILE A 64 -0.55 2.10 15.05
CA ILE A 64 -0.12 2.90 16.20
C ILE A 64 -0.85 4.25 16.23
N CYS A 65 -0.90 4.96 15.09
CA CYS A 65 -1.54 6.27 14.99
C CYS A 65 -3.06 6.19 15.20
N ASP A 66 -3.70 5.14 14.68
CA ASP A 66 -5.15 4.99 14.75
C ASP A 66 -5.61 4.23 16.02
N ARG A 67 -4.71 3.88 16.95
CA ARG A 67 -4.97 3.02 18.12
C ARG A 67 -6.22 3.41 18.89
N GLU A 68 -6.38 4.68 19.26
CA GLU A 68 -7.51 5.15 20.07
C GLU A 68 -8.83 5.08 19.31
N SER A 69 -8.83 5.46 18.04
CA SER A 69 -10.02 5.37 17.19
C SER A 69 -10.40 3.91 16.87
N ASP A 70 -9.41 3.06 16.69
CA ASP A 70 -9.62 1.63 16.42
C ASP A 70 -10.20 0.88 17.64
N ARG A 71 -9.90 1.30 18.85
CA ARG A 71 -10.49 0.74 20.10
C ARG A 71 -12.00 0.94 20.17
N LEU A 72 -12.49 2.05 19.66
CA LEU A 72 -13.92 2.40 19.64
C LEU A 72 -14.67 1.78 18.44
N HIS A 73 -13.95 1.20 17.48
CA HIS A 73 -14.56 0.66 16.27
C HIS A 73 -15.01 -0.79 16.45
N PRO A 74 -16.23 -1.21 16.03
CA PRO A 74 -16.78 -2.55 16.28
C PRO A 74 -15.90 -3.72 15.81
N THR A 75 -15.17 -3.56 14.72
CA THR A 75 -14.34 -4.62 14.12
C THR A 75 -12.84 -4.39 14.28
N LYS A 76 -12.39 -3.11 14.27
CA LYS A 76 -10.96 -2.77 14.32
C LYS A 76 -10.38 -2.87 15.73
N CYS A 77 -11.22 -2.91 16.79
CA CYS A 77 -10.78 -3.13 18.17
C CYS A 77 -10.02 -4.44 18.34
N ARG A 78 -10.17 -5.40 17.42
CA ARG A 78 -9.45 -6.68 17.41
C ARG A 78 -8.02 -6.59 16.84
N ARG A 79 -7.59 -5.43 16.33
CA ARG A 79 -6.22 -5.26 15.83
C ARG A 79 -5.21 -5.42 16.98
N PRO A 80 -4.02 -6.03 16.74
CA PRO A 80 -3.08 -6.37 17.81
C PRO A 80 -2.65 -5.19 18.69
N ILE A 81 -2.49 -3.99 18.14
CA ILE A 81 -2.12 -2.78 18.88
C ILE A 81 -3.34 -2.15 19.58
N ALA A 82 -4.50 -2.12 18.92
CA ALA A 82 -5.73 -1.58 19.51
C ALA A 82 -6.22 -2.44 20.67
N SER A 83 -6.16 -3.77 20.55
CA SER A 83 -6.52 -4.74 21.60
C SER A 83 -5.54 -4.78 22.78
N GLY A 84 -4.33 -4.22 22.60
CA GLY A 84 -3.28 -4.25 23.64
C GLY A 84 -2.44 -5.54 23.66
N ILE A 85 -2.68 -6.51 22.74
CA ILE A 85 -1.87 -7.73 22.62
C ILE A 85 -0.42 -7.38 22.28
N VAL A 86 -0.23 -6.40 21.40
CA VAL A 86 1.09 -5.85 21.05
C VAL A 86 1.19 -4.44 21.61
N SER A 87 2.22 -4.18 22.43
CA SER A 87 2.49 -2.85 22.95
C SER A 87 2.92 -1.89 21.84
N VAL A 88 2.68 -0.60 22.02
CA VAL A 88 3.11 0.45 21.08
C VAL A 88 4.62 0.41 20.84
N GLY A 89 5.41 0.20 21.90
CA GLY A 89 6.87 0.06 21.79
C GLY A 89 7.30 -1.14 20.94
N ALA A 90 6.64 -2.29 21.11
CA ALA A 90 6.86 -3.47 20.27
C ALA A 90 6.45 -3.19 18.80
N GLY A 91 5.37 -2.43 18.58
CA GLY A 91 4.93 -1.98 17.25
C GLY A 91 6.01 -1.16 16.53
N TYR A 92 6.63 -0.18 17.21
CA TYR A 92 7.76 0.57 16.67
C TYR A 92 8.99 -0.31 16.42
N GLY A 93 9.27 -1.28 17.30
CA GLY A 93 10.36 -2.23 17.10
C GLY A 93 10.17 -3.09 15.86
N ILE A 94 8.95 -3.63 15.65
CA ILE A 94 8.59 -4.40 14.44
C ILE A 94 8.71 -3.52 13.19
N MET A 95 8.20 -2.29 13.23
CA MET A 95 8.30 -1.33 12.13
C MET A 95 9.77 -1.10 11.74
N ALA A 96 10.64 -0.82 12.71
CA ALA A 96 12.07 -0.60 12.47
C ALA A 96 12.75 -1.85 11.90
N LEU A 97 12.46 -3.02 12.43
CA LEU A 97 12.98 -4.30 11.94
C LEU A 97 12.61 -4.53 10.48
N LEU A 98 11.33 -4.33 10.11
CA LEU A 98 10.86 -4.50 8.74
C LEU A 98 11.55 -3.53 7.78
N LEU A 99 11.79 -2.28 8.18
CA LEU A 99 12.52 -1.29 7.39
C LEU A 99 13.99 -1.67 7.21
N VAL A 100 14.66 -2.09 8.27
CA VAL A 100 16.06 -2.53 8.22
C VAL A 100 16.21 -3.73 7.29
N LEU A 101 15.33 -4.71 7.39
CA LEU A 101 15.31 -5.87 6.49
C LEU A 101 15.05 -5.46 5.04
N ALA A 102 14.12 -4.54 4.80
CA ALA A 102 13.84 -4.04 3.46
C ALA A 102 15.07 -3.34 2.85
N ILE A 103 15.75 -2.48 3.62
CA ILE A 103 16.98 -1.80 3.18
C ILE A 103 18.08 -2.82 2.94
N ALA A 104 18.29 -3.78 3.85
CA ALA A 104 19.30 -4.82 3.70
C ALA A 104 19.12 -5.64 2.41
N LEU A 105 17.87 -5.97 2.04
CA LEU A 105 17.59 -6.68 0.79
C LEU A 105 17.95 -5.87 -0.46
N THR A 106 17.99 -4.53 -0.41
CA THR A 106 18.40 -3.74 -1.57
C THR A 106 19.86 -3.92 -1.94
N PHE A 107 20.71 -4.41 -1.01
CA PHE A 107 22.12 -4.67 -1.27
C PHE A 107 22.39 -5.87 -2.19
N VAL A 108 21.37 -6.65 -2.52
CA VAL A 108 21.45 -7.70 -3.55
C VAL A 108 21.62 -7.09 -4.95
N TYR A 109 21.14 -5.85 -5.16
CA TYR A 109 21.28 -5.14 -6.42
C TYR A 109 22.60 -4.38 -6.51
N ASP A 110 23.09 -4.16 -7.74
CA ASP A 110 24.22 -3.28 -7.98
C ASP A 110 23.95 -1.84 -7.48
N SER A 111 25.01 -1.02 -7.37
CA SER A 111 24.91 0.31 -6.76
C SER A 111 23.91 1.23 -7.48
N THR A 112 23.84 1.18 -8.80
CA THR A 112 22.98 2.07 -9.60
C THR A 112 21.51 1.73 -9.38
N VAL A 113 21.14 0.45 -9.56
CA VAL A 113 19.76 -0.03 -9.35
C VAL A 113 19.35 0.19 -7.90
N ARG A 114 20.23 -0.11 -6.93
CA ARG A 114 19.98 0.09 -5.50
C ARG A 114 19.64 1.54 -5.17
N HIS A 115 20.42 2.53 -5.66
CA HIS A 115 20.14 3.93 -5.38
C HIS A 115 18.77 4.36 -5.92
N VAL A 116 18.45 4.01 -7.16
CA VAL A 116 17.16 4.35 -7.77
C VAL A 116 16.01 3.66 -7.03
N LEU A 117 16.19 2.38 -6.66
CA LEU A 117 15.18 1.65 -5.89
C LEU A 117 14.99 2.25 -4.49
N LEU A 118 16.05 2.65 -3.80
CA LEU A 118 15.98 3.30 -2.49
C LEU A 118 15.24 4.64 -2.55
N ILE A 119 15.49 5.45 -3.59
CA ILE A 119 14.76 6.70 -3.82
C ILE A 119 13.27 6.40 -4.05
N ASN A 120 12.95 5.43 -4.89
CA ASN A 120 11.57 5.03 -5.18
C ASN A 120 10.83 4.54 -3.93
N VAL A 121 11.45 3.66 -3.15
CA VAL A 121 10.92 3.14 -1.87
C VAL A 121 10.81 4.26 -0.84
N GLY A 122 11.78 5.18 -0.80
CA GLY A 122 11.76 6.35 0.08
C GLY A 122 10.57 7.27 -0.21
N ILE A 123 10.33 7.58 -1.49
CA ILE A 123 9.15 8.36 -1.92
C ILE A 123 7.87 7.64 -1.51
N TYR A 124 7.78 6.32 -1.76
CA TYR A 124 6.63 5.52 -1.36
C TYR A 124 6.40 5.56 0.16
N PHE A 125 7.45 5.44 0.95
CA PHE A 125 7.38 5.46 2.41
C PHE A 125 6.93 6.83 2.93
N ILE A 126 7.56 7.93 2.48
CA ILE A 126 7.21 9.32 2.87
C ILE A 126 5.77 9.64 2.49
N LEU A 127 5.35 9.28 1.27
CA LEU A 127 3.98 9.50 0.80
C LEU A 127 2.96 8.80 1.69
N ASN A 128 3.24 7.55 2.11
CA ASN A 128 2.35 6.81 3.00
C ASN A 128 2.38 7.31 4.44
N ILE A 129 3.50 7.83 4.94
CA ILE A 129 3.55 8.54 6.22
C ILE A 129 2.65 9.78 6.17
N ALA A 130 2.82 10.63 5.15
CA ALA A 130 1.97 11.81 4.96
C ALA A 130 0.48 11.41 4.84
N TYR A 131 0.20 10.29 4.18
CA TYR A 131 -1.15 9.73 4.11
C TYR A 131 -1.69 9.35 5.49
N CYS A 132 -0.92 8.68 6.33
CA CYS A 132 -1.35 8.27 7.68
C CYS A 132 -1.71 9.47 8.56
N PHE A 133 -0.96 10.57 8.47
CA PHE A 133 -1.16 11.73 9.35
C PHE A 133 -2.19 12.73 8.81
N TRP A 134 -2.15 13.07 7.51
CA TRP A 134 -2.92 14.20 6.97
C TRP A 134 -3.74 13.86 5.73
N LEU A 135 -3.14 13.24 4.71
CA LEU A 135 -3.73 13.16 3.38
C LEU A 135 -4.99 12.28 3.33
N LYS A 136 -5.11 11.29 4.21
CA LYS A 136 -6.30 10.44 4.33
C LYS A 136 -7.58 11.21 4.74
N HIS A 137 -7.43 12.43 5.28
CA HIS A 137 -8.55 13.26 5.72
C HIS A 137 -9.04 14.24 4.64
N ILE A 138 -8.30 14.37 3.54
CA ILE A 138 -8.62 15.27 2.43
C ILE A 138 -9.25 14.45 1.31
N ALA A 139 -10.51 14.75 0.99
CA ALA A 139 -11.22 14.11 -0.11
C ALA A 139 -10.45 14.34 -1.42
N LEU A 140 -10.50 13.37 -2.32
CA LEU A 140 -9.75 13.29 -3.57
C LEU A 140 -8.24 13.03 -3.39
N VAL A 141 -7.55 13.75 -2.51
CA VAL A 141 -6.12 13.55 -2.28
C VAL A 141 -5.83 12.11 -1.83
N ASP A 142 -6.73 11.53 -1.03
CA ASP A 142 -6.59 10.13 -0.57
C ASP A 142 -6.59 9.13 -1.73
N VAL A 143 -7.42 9.31 -2.77
CA VAL A 143 -7.45 8.40 -3.94
C VAL A 143 -6.24 8.63 -4.85
N PHE A 144 -5.79 9.89 -5.02
CA PHE A 144 -4.58 10.20 -5.78
C PHE A 144 -3.33 9.57 -5.16
N VAL A 145 -3.16 9.67 -3.84
CA VAL A 145 -2.03 9.07 -3.12
C VAL A 145 -1.99 7.56 -3.29
N ILE A 146 -3.15 6.90 -3.20
CA ILE A 146 -3.26 5.47 -3.44
C ILE A 146 -2.80 5.13 -4.86
N SER A 147 -3.26 5.88 -5.86
CA SER A 147 -2.95 5.65 -7.27
C SER A 147 -1.46 5.86 -7.59
N ILE A 148 -0.85 6.91 -7.03
CA ILE A 148 0.61 7.13 -7.11
C ILE A 148 1.36 5.95 -6.49
N GLY A 149 0.88 5.40 -5.37
CA GLY A 149 1.45 4.22 -4.74
C GLY A 149 1.47 2.99 -5.67
N PHE A 150 0.47 2.81 -6.53
CA PHE A 150 0.49 1.75 -7.55
C PHE A 150 1.50 2.02 -8.67
N VAL A 151 1.60 3.26 -9.13
CA VAL A 151 2.60 3.67 -10.13
C VAL A 151 4.03 3.43 -9.61
N LEU A 152 4.32 3.79 -8.36
CA LEU A 152 5.64 3.57 -7.75
C LEU A 152 6.03 2.09 -7.74
N ARG A 153 5.08 1.17 -7.55
CA ARG A 153 5.33 -0.27 -7.64
C ARG A 153 5.72 -0.71 -9.05
N VAL A 154 5.01 -0.20 -10.06
CA VAL A 154 5.35 -0.50 -11.47
C VAL A 154 6.72 0.05 -11.81
N LEU A 155 7.04 1.27 -11.39
CA LEU A 155 8.37 1.88 -11.59
C LEU A 155 9.47 1.06 -10.91
N ALA A 156 9.25 0.59 -9.67
CA ALA A 156 10.20 -0.28 -8.99
C ALA A 156 10.47 -1.56 -9.78
N GLY A 157 9.42 -2.20 -10.31
CA GLY A 157 9.56 -3.37 -11.16
C GLY A 157 10.42 -3.13 -12.39
N GLY A 158 10.22 -2.01 -13.08
CA GLY A 158 11.05 -1.63 -14.23
C GLY A 158 12.51 -1.38 -13.86
N VAL A 159 12.75 -0.67 -12.76
CA VAL A 159 14.10 -0.36 -12.26
C VAL A 159 14.90 -1.64 -11.99
N VAL A 160 14.34 -2.59 -11.24
CA VAL A 160 15.07 -3.80 -10.83
C VAL A 160 15.26 -4.82 -11.96
N THR A 161 14.44 -4.75 -13.00
CA THR A 161 14.53 -5.68 -14.15
C THR A 161 15.22 -5.05 -15.36
N GLY A 162 15.58 -3.77 -15.30
CA GLY A 162 16.15 -3.04 -16.43
C GLY A 162 15.17 -2.89 -17.61
N ILE A 163 13.86 -3.09 -17.39
CA ILE A 163 12.83 -2.98 -18.42
C ILE A 163 12.35 -1.53 -18.48
N TRP A 164 12.47 -0.91 -19.66
CA TRP A 164 11.91 0.41 -19.88
C TRP A 164 10.38 0.39 -19.80
N ILE A 165 9.81 1.29 -19.03
CA ILE A 165 8.36 1.36 -18.81
C ILE A 165 7.78 2.42 -19.75
N SER A 166 6.86 1.98 -20.61
CA SER A 166 6.12 2.90 -21.47
C SER A 166 5.29 3.89 -20.65
N PRO A 167 5.24 5.18 -21.02
CA PRO A 167 4.34 6.16 -20.42
C PRO A 167 2.86 5.70 -20.37
N TRP A 168 2.45 4.90 -21.34
CA TRP A 168 1.10 4.33 -21.39
C TRP A 168 0.81 3.37 -20.23
N ILE A 169 1.77 2.52 -19.85
CA ILE A 169 1.61 1.60 -18.70
C ILE A 169 1.47 2.41 -17.41
N ILE A 170 2.24 3.50 -17.28
CA ILE A 170 2.16 4.40 -16.13
C ILE A 170 0.76 5.04 -16.06
N LEU A 171 0.32 5.63 -17.18
CA LEU A 171 -0.98 6.29 -17.26
C LEU A 171 -2.13 5.31 -17.00
N MET A 172 -2.13 4.14 -17.65
CA MET A 172 -3.17 3.11 -17.45
C MET A 172 -3.19 2.57 -16.02
N THR A 173 -2.01 2.35 -15.41
CA THR A 173 -1.95 1.93 -14.00
C THR A 173 -2.52 2.99 -13.08
N PHE A 174 -2.20 4.26 -13.33
CA PHE A 174 -2.70 5.37 -12.55
C PHE A 174 -4.22 5.50 -12.67
N LEU A 175 -4.77 5.50 -13.91
CA LEU A 175 -6.21 5.60 -14.15
C LEU A 175 -6.98 4.40 -13.58
N LEU A 176 -6.48 3.19 -13.75
CA LEU A 176 -7.08 1.99 -13.17
C LEU A 176 -7.12 2.06 -11.64
N ALA A 177 -6.02 2.49 -11.01
CA ALA A 177 -5.96 2.63 -9.57
C ALA A 177 -6.89 3.74 -9.06
N LEU A 178 -7.02 4.85 -9.80
CA LEU A 178 -8.00 5.91 -9.52
C LEU A 178 -9.43 5.37 -9.61
N PHE A 179 -9.75 4.70 -10.70
CA PHE A 179 -11.08 4.09 -10.91
C PHE A 179 -11.46 3.16 -9.76
N LEU A 180 -10.60 2.20 -9.41
CA LEU A 180 -10.85 1.27 -8.31
C LEU A 180 -10.96 1.98 -6.94
N SER A 181 -10.19 3.05 -6.75
CA SER A 181 -10.25 3.84 -5.52
C SER A 181 -11.55 4.63 -5.44
N PHE A 182 -12.01 5.25 -6.53
CA PHE A 182 -13.31 5.93 -6.57
C PHE A 182 -14.48 4.95 -6.43
N ALA A 183 -14.43 3.78 -7.09
CA ALA A 183 -15.45 2.75 -6.93
C ALA A 183 -15.61 2.35 -5.45
N LYS A 184 -14.48 2.13 -4.75
CA LYS A 184 -14.51 1.87 -3.31
C LYS A 184 -15.08 3.02 -2.49
N ARG A 185 -14.79 4.29 -2.85
CA ARG A 185 -15.37 5.46 -2.17
C ARG A 185 -16.88 5.54 -2.39
N ARG A 186 -17.32 5.20 -3.61
CA ARG A 186 -18.76 5.14 -3.91
C ARG A 186 -19.49 4.15 -2.99
N ASP A 187 -18.93 2.94 -2.84
CA ASP A 187 -19.53 1.93 -1.95
C ASP A 187 -19.54 2.40 -0.48
N ASP A 188 -18.43 3.00 -0.01
CA ASP A 188 -18.33 3.56 1.34
C ASP A 188 -19.42 4.66 1.57
N VAL A 189 -19.69 5.54 0.57
CA VAL A 189 -20.73 6.59 0.65
C VAL A 189 -22.12 5.98 0.67
N LEU A 190 -22.41 4.99 -0.19
CA LEU A 190 -23.70 4.31 -0.22
C LEU A 190 -24.02 3.60 1.10
N ILE A 191 -23.01 3.00 1.74
CA ILE A 191 -23.16 2.41 3.06
C ILE A 191 -23.47 3.49 4.09
N TYR A 192 -22.73 4.61 4.07
CA TYR A 192 -22.96 5.73 4.98
C TYR A 192 -24.38 6.31 4.84
N GLU A 193 -24.89 6.49 3.62
CA GLU A 193 -26.25 6.97 3.38
C GLU A 193 -27.34 6.00 3.88
N ARG A 194 -27.06 4.68 3.84
CA ARG A 194 -28.03 3.66 4.27
C ARG A 194 -28.01 3.39 5.77
N THR A 195 -26.83 3.39 6.40
CA THR A 195 -26.65 2.95 7.78
C THR A 195 -26.34 4.08 8.75
N GLY A 196 -25.89 5.25 8.24
CA GLY A 196 -25.34 6.32 9.06
C GLY A 196 -23.94 6.05 9.60
N ASP A 197 -23.38 4.86 9.36
CA ASP A 197 -22.07 4.45 9.87
C ASP A 197 -20.93 5.08 9.07
N LYS A 198 -20.14 5.92 9.72
CA LYS A 198 -18.97 6.54 9.14
C LYS A 198 -17.80 5.56 9.04
N MET A 199 -17.70 4.86 7.91
CA MET A 199 -16.56 3.98 7.61
C MET A 199 -15.22 4.73 7.58
N ARG A 200 -15.25 6.05 7.27
CA ARG A 200 -14.08 6.94 7.21
C ARG A 200 -14.46 8.35 7.64
N LEU A 201 -13.49 9.10 8.18
CA LEU A 201 -13.70 10.46 8.65
C LEU A 201 -14.02 11.45 7.51
N ASN A 202 -13.52 11.20 6.29
CA ASN A 202 -13.73 12.08 5.13
C ASN A 202 -14.92 11.70 4.26
N ILE A 203 -15.67 10.64 4.60
CA ILE A 203 -16.75 10.12 3.75
C ILE A 203 -17.87 11.16 3.51
N ALA A 204 -18.20 11.98 4.50
CA ALA A 204 -19.20 13.03 4.39
C ALA A 204 -18.81 14.19 3.44
N ARG A 205 -17.54 14.22 2.97
CA ARG A 205 -17.04 15.23 2.01
C ARG A 205 -17.12 14.76 0.56
N TYR A 206 -17.52 13.52 0.34
CA TYR A 206 -17.70 12.96 -0.99
C TYR A 206 -19.17 13.12 -1.42
N ASN A 207 -19.38 13.67 -2.63
CA ASN A 207 -20.68 13.72 -3.30
C ASN A 207 -20.78 12.55 -4.26
N LEU A 208 -21.90 11.80 -4.22
CA LEU A 208 -22.15 10.65 -5.09
C LEU A 208 -22.14 11.02 -6.57
N GLU A 209 -22.74 12.13 -6.94
CA GLU A 209 -22.75 12.61 -8.34
C GLU A 209 -21.34 12.86 -8.83
N PHE A 210 -20.52 13.54 -8.02
CA PHE A 210 -19.13 13.80 -8.35
C PHE A 210 -18.32 12.50 -8.53
N ILE A 211 -18.49 11.52 -7.63
CA ILE A 211 -17.82 10.21 -7.75
C ILE A 211 -18.25 9.50 -9.02
N ASN A 212 -19.55 9.51 -9.37
CA ASN A 212 -20.04 8.88 -10.59
C ASN A 212 -19.44 9.52 -11.85
N ILE A 213 -19.30 10.85 -11.88
CA ILE A 213 -18.58 11.57 -12.95
C ILE A 213 -17.11 11.13 -13.00
N CYS A 214 -16.41 11.11 -11.88
CA CYS A 214 -15.03 10.65 -11.82
C CYS A 214 -14.86 9.20 -12.31
N LEU A 215 -15.78 8.30 -11.96
CA LEU A 215 -15.78 6.92 -12.45
C LEU A 215 -15.96 6.84 -13.96
N LEU A 216 -16.84 7.66 -14.53
CA LEU A 216 -17.06 7.70 -15.97
C LEU A 216 -15.79 8.14 -16.73
N TYR A 217 -15.12 9.19 -16.25
CA TYR A 217 -13.90 9.72 -16.87
C TYR A 217 -12.63 8.91 -16.61
N THR A 218 -12.58 8.13 -15.53
CA THR A 218 -11.42 7.27 -15.22
C THR A 218 -11.61 5.83 -15.68
N SER A 219 -12.80 5.49 -16.21
CA SER A 219 -13.05 4.17 -16.79
C SER A 219 -12.11 3.93 -17.96
N PRO A 220 -11.31 2.85 -17.93
CA PRO A 220 -10.55 2.45 -19.10
C PRO A 220 -11.53 1.95 -20.17
N SER A 221 -11.87 2.82 -21.10
CA SER A 221 -12.66 2.51 -22.30
C SER A 221 -11.80 1.85 -23.37
#